data_6193b59792a5f76f7d9230cb540be86a
#
_entry.id   6193b59792a5f76f7d9230cb540be86a
#
_cell.length_a   1.000
_cell.length_b   1.000
_cell.length_c   1.000
_cell.angle_alpha   90.00
_cell.angle_beta   90.00
_cell.angle_gamma   90.00
#
_symmetry.space_group_name_H-M   'P 1'
#
loop_
_entity.id
_entity.type
_entity.pdbx_description
1 polymer ?
#
loop_
_entity_poly.entity_id
_entity_poly.type
_entity_poly.pdbx_seq_one_letter_code
_entity_poly.pdbx_strand_id
1 'polypeptide(L)'
;MNAIDQYMRACRLCPRNCGTNRLSGACGACGVPAEVYVARAALHAWEEPCISGNNGSGAVFFAGCGLKCVFCQNRAISGTSVSKNLTENNLSICRVAVPGKPVTVSHLAAVFLRLQNEQHANNINLVTAAQYIPQVAQALKVAKAQGLRIPVVYNSSGYEKVISLRLLEGLVDVWLPDFKYMDPELAAAYSHAPDYPEIAKKAIAEMVRQAGEPEFYEETRWGTDGEPMPAGSGAKLMKKGVIVRHLLLPGHVKNAKAVVQYLHETYGNSIYISMMNQYTPMGNNCKDPLLARKVTKREYERLTEYAVGIGVENGFIQEGGTAKESFIPSWNGEGV
;
A
#
# COMPACT_ATOMS: atom_id res chain seq x y z
N MET A 1 -26.69 15.57 0.68
CA MET A 1 -26.03 14.27 0.47
C MET A 1 -24.52 14.52 0.52
N ASN A 2 -23.81 13.85 1.41
CA ASN A 2 -22.36 14.03 1.54
C ASN A 2 -21.69 13.58 0.23
N ALA A 3 -20.63 14.27 -0.21
CA ALA A 3 -19.88 13.91 -1.42
C ALA A 3 -19.33 12.47 -1.38
N ILE A 4 -19.06 11.91 -0.20
CA ILE A 4 -18.62 10.53 -0.01
C ILE A 4 -19.75 9.55 -0.34
N ASP A 5 -20.98 9.84 0.04
CA ASP A 5 -22.12 8.93 -0.08
C ASP A 5 -22.37 8.50 -1.53
N GLN A 6 -22.16 9.41 -2.49
CA GLN A 6 -22.34 9.09 -3.91
C GLN A 6 -21.42 7.96 -4.39
N TYR A 7 -20.19 7.86 -3.83
CA TYR A 7 -19.25 6.80 -4.17
C TYR A 7 -19.58 5.47 -3.49
N MET A 8 -20.35 5.51 -2.38
CA MET A 8 -20.63 4.33 -1.55
C MET A 8 -21.96 3.66 -1.88
N ARG A 9 -22.94 4.38 -2.49
CA ARG A 9 -24.25 3.82 -2.86
C ARG A 9 -24.18 2.72 -3.90
N ALA A 10 -23.28 2.84 -4.88
CA ALA A 10 -23.03 1.85 -5.92
C ALA A 10 -21.54 1.82 -6.19
N CYS A 11 -20.79 1.25 -5.25
CA CYS A 11 -19.34 1.37 -5.17
C CYS A 11 -18.63 0.86 -6.43
N ARG A 12 -17.91 1.77 -7.10
CA ARG A 12 -17.09 1.50 -8.29
C ARG A 12 -15.70 2.13 -8.17
N LEU A 13 -15.20 2.31 -6.93
CA LEU A 13 -13.92 2.95 -6.64
C LEU A 13 -12.71 2.16 -7.17
N CYS A 14 -12.79 0.84 -7.17
CA CYS A 14 -11.70 -0.02 -7.65
C CYS A 14 -12.11 -0.80 -8.90
N PRO A 15 -11.16 -1.44 -9.60
CA PRO A 15 -11.45 -2.20 -10.83
C PRO A 15 -12.43 -3.36 -10.66
N ARG A 16 -12.67 -3.82 -9.43
CA ARG A 16 -13.69 -4.87 -9.15
C ARG A 16 -15.11 -4.45 -9.52
N ASN A 17 -15.39 -3.15 -9.60
CA ASN A 17 -16.69 -2.61 -10.07
C ASN A 17 -17.90 -3.29 -9.43
N CYS A 18 -17.84 -3.67 -8.17
CA CYS A 18 -18.85 -4.53 -7.54
C CYS A 18 -20.25 -3.91 -7.42
N GLY A 19 -20.40 -2.59 -7.56
CA GLY A 19 -21.68 -1.89 -7.51
C GLY A 19 -22.41 -1.96 -6.16
N THR A 20 -21.75 -2.46 -5.12
CA THR A 20 -22.37 -2.67 -3.81
C THR A 20 -22.77 -1.34 -3.17
N ASN A 21 -23.99 -1.29 -2.60
CA ASN A 21 -24.39 -0.20 -1.71
C ASN A 21 -23.75 -0.39 -0.32
N ARG A 22 -22.56 0.20 -0.14
CA ARG A 22 -21.82 0.07 1.10
C ARG A 22 -22.39 0.89 2.26
N LEU A 23 -23.24 1.90 1.96
CA LEU A 23 -23.96 2.71 2.97
C LEU A 23 -25.01 1.90 3.74
N SER A 24 -25.56 0.84 3.12
CA SER A 24 -26.51 -0.04 3.80
C SER A 24 -25.85 -1.04 4.75
N GLY A 25 -24.54 -0.92 4.99
CA GLY A 25 -23.77 -1.89 5.76
C GLY A 25 -23.35 -3.13 4.95
N ALA A 26 -23.64 -3.16 3.63
CA ALA A 26 -23.18 -4.27 2.78
C ALA A 26 -21.67 -4.17 2.50
N CYS A 27 -20.99 -5.32 2.43
CA CYS A 27 -19.59 -5.39 2.05
C CYS A 27 -19.39 -5.46 0.55
N GLY A 28 -18.51 -4.61 0.03
CA GLY A 28 -18.01 -4.71 -1.34
C GLY A 28 -17.11 -5.94 -1.56
N ALA A 29 -16.59 -6.09 -2.78
CA ALA A 29 -15.60 -7.13 -3.11
C ALA A 29 -14.34 -7.05 -2.20
N CYS A 30 -14.04 -5.87 -1.67
CA CYS A 30 -12.97 -5.65 -0.69
C CYS A 30 -13.28 -6.22 0.71
N GLY A 31 -14.53 -6.61 0.98
CA GLY A 31 -14.96 -7.21 2.23
C GLY A 31 -15.26 -6.23 3.36
N VAL A 32 -15.44 -4.94 3.05
CA VAL A 32 -15.72 -3.91 4.07
C VAL A 32 -16.90 -3.01 3.66
N PRO A 33 -17.65 -2.45 4.65
CA PRO A 33 -18.73 -1.48 4.43
C PRO A 33 -18.18 -0.07 4.11
N ALA A 34 -19.03 0.95 4.13
CA ALA A 34 -18.63 2.35 3.91
C ALA A 34 -17.79 2.94 5.03
N GLU A 35 -17.96 2.47 6.26
CA GLU A 35 -17.15 2.87 7.41
C GLU A 35 -15.69 2.52 7.21
N VAL A 36 -14.80 3.42 7.61
CA VAL A 36 -13.35 3.18 7.53
C VAL A 36 -12.93 2.31 8.70
N TYR A 37 -12.32 1.16 8.41
CA TYR A 37 -11.73 0.29 9.42
C TYR A 37 -10.21 0.39 9.37
N VAL A 38 -9.61 0.76 10.50
CA VAL A 38 -8.14 0.84 10.68
C VAL A 38 -7.71 -0.27 11.62
N ALA A 39 -6.80 -1.12 11.17
CA ALA A 39 -6.29 -2.25 11.95
C ALA A 39 -5.13 -1.84 12.88
N ARG A 40 -4.34 -0.85 12.48
CA ARG A 40 -3.20 -0.32 13.23
C ARG A 40 -2.80 1.04 12.68
N ALA A 41 -2.32 1.93 13.55
CA ALA A 41 -1.70 3.20 13.20
C ALA A 41 -0.50 3.46 14.12
N ALA A 42 0.72 3.17 13.67
CA ALA A 42 1.94 3.29 14.47
C ALA A 42 3.17 3.43 13.59
N LEU A 43 4.30 3.77 14.20
CA LEU A 43 5.59 3.79 13.50
C LEU A 43 5.95 2.42 12.93
N HIS A 44 6.48 2.43 11.71
CA HIS A 44 6.99 1.25 11.00
C HIS A 44 8.34 1.58 10.37
N ALA A 45 9.36 0.79 10.72
CA ALA A 45 10.76 1.05 10.35
C ALA A 45 11.24 0.25 9.12
N TRP A 46 10.35 -0.49 8.48
CA TRP A 46 10.73 -1.49 7.47
C TRP A 46 10.27 -1.17 6.04
N GLU A 47 9.95 0.09 5.77
CA GLU A 47 9.76 0.57 4.39
C GLU A 47 11.13 0.87 3.76
N GLU A 48 11.15 1.32 2.51
CA GLU A 48 12.39 1.76 1.86
C GLU A 48 13.13 2.80 2.72
N PRO A 49 14.47 2.82 2.71
CA PRO A 49 15.26 3.72 3.56
C PRO A 49 14.86 5.19 3.45
N CYS A 50 14.52 5.65 2.25
CA CYS A 50 14.06 7.03 2.00
C CYS A 50 12.61 7.30 2.43
N ILE A 51 11.88 6.27 2.90
CA ILE A 51 10.54 6.39 3.48
C ILE A 51 10.60 6.29 5.00
N SER A 52 11.23 5.24 5.53
CA SER A 52 11.32 5.05 6.98
C SER A 52 12.32 5.98 7.66
N GLY A 53 13.47 6.24 7.03
CA GLY A 53 14.56 6.95 7.70
C GLY A 53 14.92 6.32 9.03
N ASN A 54 15.29 7.16 9.99
CA ASN A 54 15.62 6.75 11.36
C ASN A 54 14.41 6.82 12.32
N ASN A 55 13.49 7.78 12.11
CA ASN A 55 12.34 7.97 13.00
C ASN A 55 11.20 6.98 12.69
N GLY A 56 11.16 6.42 11.48
CA GLY A 56 10.12 5.52 11.01
C GLY A 56 9.00 6.21 10.24
N SER A 57 8.25 5.39 9.50
CA SER A 57 7.08 5.78 8.72
C SER A 57 5.82 5.64 9.58
N GLY A 58 4.96 6.66 9.62
CA GLY A 58 3.67 6.63 10.32
C GLY A 58 2.65 5.80 9.56
N ALA A 59 2.75 4.48 9.65
CA ALA A 59 1.95 3.55 8.89
C ALA A 59 0.53 3.39 9.44
N VAL A 60 -0.46 3.63 8.58
CA VAL A 60 -1.88 3.43 8.86
C VAL A 60 -2.38 2.28 7.99
N PHE A 61 -2.64 1.14 8.61
CA PHE A 61 -3.09 -0.08 7.95
C PHE A 61 -4.60 -0.16 7.90
N PHE A 62 -5.14 -0.11 6.68
CA PHE A 62 -6.59 -0.20 6.47
C PHE A 62 -7.04 -1.65 6.30
N ALA A 63 -8.19 -1.98 6.88
CA ALA A 63 -8.79 -3.30 6.74
C ALA A 63 -9.50 -3.46 5.39
N GLY A 64 -9.50 -4.70 4.88
CA GLY A 64 -10.08 -5.06 3.59
C GLY A 64 -9.15 -4.83 2.41
N CYS A 65 -9.34 -5.61 1.34
CA CYS A 65 -8.59 -5.47 0.09
C CYS A 65 -9.36 -6.05 -1.08
N GLY A 66 -9.47 -5.31 -2.18
CA GLY A 66 -10.13 -5.77 -3.40
C GLY A 66 -9.34 -6.82 -4.18
N LEU A 67 -8.03 -6.91 -4.00
CA LEU A 67 -7.17 -7.82 -4.79
C LEU A 67 -7.13 -9.24 -4.20
N LYS A 68 -7.02 -9.38 -2.87
CA LYS A 68 -7.05 -10.68 -2.16
C LYS A 68 -6.01 -11.69 -2.66
N CYS A 69 -4.76 -11.27 -2.78
CA CYS A 69 -3.66 -12.13 -3.22
C CYS A 69 -3.52 -13.38 -2.32
N VAL A 70 -3.28 -14.55 -2.91
CA VAL A 70 -3.14 -15.80 -2.17
C VAL A 70 -1.91 -15.83 -1.25
N PHE A 71 -0.91 -14.99 -1.55
CA PHE A 71 0.35 -14.85 -0.79
C PHE A 71 0.40 -13.58 0.07
N CYS A 72 -0.74 -12.96 0.38
CA CYS A 72 -0.76 -11.70 1.11
C CYS A 72 -0.21 -11.86 2.53
N GLN A 73 0.87 -11.15 2.86
CA GLN A 73 1.44 -11.11 4.22
C GLN A 73 0.46 -10.47 5.21
N ASN A 74 -0.31 -9.48 4.78
CA ASN A 74 -1.33 -8.79 5.57
C ASN A 74 -2.70 -9.50 5.51
N ARG A 75 -2.70 -10.84 5.34
CA ARG A 75 -3.92 -11.62 5.13
C ARG A 75 -4.94 -11.47 6.25
N ALA A 76 -4.48 -11.35 7.48
CA ALA A 76 -5.34 -11.18 8.65
C ALA A 76 -6.25 -9.95 8.53
N ILE A 77 -5.80 -8.88 7.87
CA ILE A 77 -6.56 -7.64 7.71
C ILE A 77 -7.13 -7.46 6.29
N SER A 78 -6.58 -8.12 5.29
CA SER A 78 -7.04 -8.05 3.89
C SER A 78 -8.02 -9.15 3.52
N GLY A 79 -7.95 -10.29 4.20
CA GLY A 79 -8.79 -11.47 3.98
C GLY A 79 -10.06 -11.37 4.80
N THR A 80 -11.19 -11.16 4.15
CA THR A 80 -12.47 -11.16 4.83
C THR A 80 -13.15 -12.50 4.69
N SER A 81 -13.40 -13.18 5.78
CA SER A 81 -14.48 -14.16 5.87
C SER A 81 -15.78 -13.35 5.90
N VAL A 82 -16.43 -13.17 4.76
CA VAL A 82 -17.80 -12.67 4.75
C VAL A 82 -18.67 -13.76 5.36
N SER A 83 -18.96 -13.66 6.65
CA SER A 83 -20.04 -14.45 7.25
C SER A 83 -21.34 -13.94 6.64
N LYS A 84 -21.90 -14.67 5.68
CA LYS A 84 -23.26 -14.46 5.18
C LYS A 84 -24.21 -14.93 6.27
N ASN A 85 -24.43 -14.13 7.28
CA ASN A 85 -25.58 -14.33 8.16
C ASN A 85 -26.81 -13.78 7.40
N LEU A 86 -27.59 -14.67 6.86
CA LEU A 86 -28.94 -14.40 6.37
C LEU A 86 -29.74 -13.90 7.57
N THR A 87 -30.07 -12.64 7.65
CA THR A 87 -31.14 -12.13 8.48
C THR A 87 -32.48 -12.34 7.79
N GLU A 88 -33.58 -12.46 8.53
CA GLU A 88 -34.95 -12.79 8.04
C GLU A 88 -35.47 -11.88 6.91
N ASN A 89 -34.77 -10.78 6.58
CA ASN A 89 -35.16 -9.79 5.56
C ASN A 89 -34.23 -9.75 4.33
N ASN A 90 -33.49 -10.81 3.98
CA ASN A 90 -32.59 -10.85 2.81
C ASN A 90 -31.53 -9.73 2.71
N LEU A 91 -31.31 -8.95 3.75
CA LEU A 91 -30.25 -7.94 3.80
C LEU A 91 -28.98 -8.60 4.34
N SER A 92 -28.00 -8.83 3.46
CA SER A 92 -26.66 -9.29 3.85
C SER A 92 -25.93 -8.18 4.59
N ILE A 93 -26.09 -8.12 5.92
CA ILE A 93 -25.30 -7.22 6.75
C ILE A 93 -23.87 -7.78 6.79
N CYS A 94 -22.91 -6.92 6.42
CA CYS A 94 -21.50 -7.27 6.52
C CYS A 94 -21.05 -7.29 7.99
N ARG A 95 -20.66 -8.45 8.48
CA ARG A 95 -19.82 -8.49 9.67
C ARG A 95 -18.37 -8.40 9.23
N VAL A 96 -17.71 -7.28 9.54
CA VAL A 96 -16.28 -7.13 9.30
C VAL A 96 -15.56 -8.12 10.21
N ALA A 97 -15.11 -9.23 9.62
CA ALA A 97 -14.43 -10.31 10.33
C ALA A 97 -12.91 -10.12 10.33
N VAL A 98 -12.44 -8.87 10.19
CA VAL A 98 -11.02 -8.54 10.19
C VAL A 98 -10.68 -7.71 11.43
N PRO A 99 -9.47 -7.82 11.97
CA PRO A 99 -8.99 -6.92 13.00
C PRO A 99 -9.09 -5.47 12.52
N GLY A 100 -9.56 -4.59 13.38
CA GLY A 100 -9.65 -3.16 13.09
C GLY A 100 -10.81 -2.48 13.84
N LYS A 101 -10.66 -1.18 14.04
CA LYS A 101 -11.69 -0.34 14.65
C LYS A 101 -12.30 0.57 13.59
N PRO A 102 -13.63 0.79 13.62
CA PRO A 102 -14.25 1.80 12.78
C PRO A 102 -13.82 3.19 13.25
N VAL A 103 -13.46 4.04 12.30
CA VAL A 103 -13.06 5.42 12.56
C VAL A 103 -13.83 6.39 11.69
N THR A 104 -14.17 7.56 12.24
CA THR A 104 -14.72 8.68 11.49
C THR A 104 -13.61 9.40 10.71
N VAL A 105 -14.00 10.22 9.75
CA VAL A 105 -13.06 11.09 9.00
C VAL A 105 -12.26 12.00 9.95
N SER A 106 -12.93 12.59 10.95
CA SER A 106 -12.28 13.47 11.94
C SER A 106 -11.30 12.69 12.84
N HIS A 107 -11.67 11.49 13.25
CA HIS A 107 -10.77 10.62 14.04
C HIS A 107 -9.55 10.21 13.21
N LEU A 108 -9.74 9.85 11.94
CA LEU A 108 -8.63 9.50 11.04
C LEU A 108 -7.67 10.69 10.85
N ALA A 109 -8.19 11.91 10.72
CA ALA A 109 -7.38 13.12 10.67
C ALA A 109 -6.58 13.33 11.97
N ALA A 110 -7.19 13.10 13.13
CA ALA A 110 -6.50 13.17 14.42
C ALA A 110 -5.41 12.10 14.56
N VAL A 111 -5.62 10.89 14.03
CA VAL A 111 -4.58 9.84 13.96
C VAL A 111 -3.37 10.32 13.16
N PHE A 112 -3.56 10.96 12.00
CA PHE A 112 -2.46 11.49 11.20
C PHE A 112 -1.66 12.57 11.96
N LEU A 113 -2.36 13.49 12.62
CA LEU A 113 -1.72 14.53 13.40
C LEU A 113 -0.96 13.99 14.62
N ARG A 114 -1.49 12.96 15.28
CA ARG A 114 -0.80 12.30 16.39
C ARG A 114 0.49 11.62 15.94
N LEU A 115 0.47 10.92 14.80
CA LEU A 115 1.68 10.31 14.23
C LEU A 115 2.74 11.37 13.94
N GLN A 116 2.35 12.54 13.41
CA GLN A 116 3.28 13.63 13.17
C GLN A 116 3.79 14.26 14.47
N ASN A 117 2.89 14.66 15.38
CA ASN A 117 3.22 15.58 16.48
C ASN A 117 3.76 14.85 17.72
N GLU A 118 3.27 13.64 17.99
CA GLU A 118 3.63 12.88 19.19
C GLU A 118 4.64 11.78 18.91
N GLN A 119 4.58 11.15 17.71
CA GLN A 119 5.48 10.07 17.36
C GLN A 119 6.61 10.49 16.42
N HIS A 120 6.62 11.73 15.96
CA HIS A 120 7.64 12.30 15.07
C HIS A 120 7.86 11.46 13.80
N ALA A 121 6.78 10.91 13.25
CA ALA A 121 6.83 10.10 12.03
C ALA A 121 7.38 10.94 10.86
N ASN A 122 8.17 10.32 10.00
CA ASN A 122 8.72 10.98 8.82
C ASN A 122 7.68 11.26 7.73
N ASN A 123 6.59 10.51 7.73
CA ASN A 123 5.48 10.64 6.79
C ASN A 123 4.21 9.97 7.35
N ILE A 124 3.07 10.18 6.68
CA ILE A 124 1.86 9.38 6.88
C ILE A 124 1.77 8.35 5.74
N ASN A 125 1.89 7.08 6.07
CA ASN A 125 1.89 5.99 5.09
C ASN A 125 0.54 5.25 5.10
N LEU A 126 -0.24 5.44 4.05
CA LEU A 126 -1.59 4.91 3.87
C LEU A 126 -1.54 3.51 3.23
N VAL A 127 -1.49 2.47 4.05
CA VAL A 127 -1.31 1.09 3.58
C VAL A 127 -2.66 0.47 3.22
N THR A 128 -2.84 0.16 1.93
CA THR A 128 -4.06 -0.49 1.39
C THR A 128 -5.34 0.34 1.59
N ALA A 129 -5.31 1.62 1.22
CA ALA A 129 -6.42 2.57 1.42
C ALA A 129 -7.44 2.62 0.25
N ALA A 130 -7.24 1.86 -0.84
CA ALA A 130 -8.00 1.96 -2.09
C ALA A 130 -9.53 1.89 -1.92
N GLN A 131 -10.02 1.10 -0.97
CA GLN A 131 -11.46 0.96 -0.69
C GLN A 131 -12.08 2.15 0.06
N TYR A 132 -11.25 3.09 0.54
CA TYR A 132 -11.64 4.24 1.35
C TYR A 132 -11.16 5.59 0.79
N ILE A 133 -10.75 5.64 -0.48
CA ILE A 133 -10.18 6.86 -1.10
C ILE A 133 -10.98 8.13 -0.80
N PRO A 134 -12.33 8.20 -0.92
CA PRO A 134 -13.05 9.44 -0.64
C PRO A 134 -12.97 9.87 0.82
N GLN A 135 -13.04 8.93 1.77
CA GLN A 135 -12.91 9.21 3.21
C GLN A 135 -11.49 9.65 3.56
N VAL A 136 -10.49 8.96 3.01
CA VAL A 136 -9.07 9.29 3.20
C VAL A 136 -8.77 10.68 2.64
N ALA A 137 -9.23 10.99 1.43
CA ALA A 137 -9.07 12.32 0.85
C ALA A 137 -9.64 13.42 1.73
N GLN A 138 -10.83 13.19 2.32
CA GLN A 138 -11.44 14.15 3.24
C GLN A 138 -10.66 14.25 4.55
N ALA A 139 -10.19 13.13 5.12
CA ALA A 139 -9.38 13.13 6.34
C ALA A 139 -8.04 13.88 6.14
N LEU A 140 -7.39 13.69 5.00
CA LEU A 140 -6.17 14.44 4.64
C LEU A 140 -6.43 15.94 4.51
N LYS A 141 -7.54 16.35 3.89
CA LYS A 141 -7.93 17.78 3.83
C LYS A 141 -8.11 18.37 5.22
N VAL A 142 -8.81 17.66 6.11
CA VAL A 142 -9.00 18.08 7.51
C VAL A 142 -7.66 18.15 8.24
N ALA A 143 -6.82 17.14 8.13
CA ALA A 143 -5.52 17.11 8.79
C ALA A 143 -4.57 18.21 8.27
N LYS A 144 -4.51 18.43 6.94
CA LYS A 144 -3.70 19.51 6.35
C LYS A 144 -4.18 20.89 6.82
N ALA A 145 -5.49 21.11 6.94
CA ALA A 145 -6.04 22.35 7.49
C ALA A 145 -5.70 22.54 8.99
N GLN A 146 -5.45 21.45 9.72
CA GLN A 146 -5.06 21.45 11.14
C GLN A 146 -3.55 21.34 11.37
N GLY A 147 -2.72 21.46 10.31
CA GLY A 147 -1.27 21.54 10.43
C GLY A 147 -0.50 20.25 10.14
N LEU A 148 -1.07 19.28 9.41
CA LEU A 148 -0.31 18.17 8.85
C LEU A 148 0.66 18.71 7.79
N ARG A 149 1.97 18.50 7.99
CA ARG A 149 3.06 19.04 7.17
C ARG A 149 3.99 17.99 6.58
N ILE A 150 4.08 16.82 7.21
CA ILE A 150 4.94 15.73 6.73
C ILE A 150 4.35 15.12 5.44
N PRO A 151 5.19 14.53 4.57
CA PRO A 151 4.71 13.91 3.34
C PRO A 151 3.67 12.83 3.57
N VAL A 152 2.76 12.67 2.63
CA VAL A 152 1.77 11.58 2.61
C VAL A 152 2.18 10.55 1.58
N VAL A 153 2.38 9.32 2.02
CA VAL A 153 2.72 8.14 1.21
C VAL A 153 1.46 7.32 0.95
N TYR A 154 1.19 6.98 -0.30
CA TYR A 154 0.11 6.08 -0.69
C TYR A 154 0.66 4.72 -1.10
N ASN A 155 0.61 3.77 -0.17
CA ASN A 155 1.14 2.42 -0.31
C ASN A 155 0.02 1.47 -0.77
N SER A 156 0.08 1.05 -2.02
CA SER A 156 -1.03 0.38 -2.67
C SER A 156 -0.62 -0.86 -3.46
N SER A 157 -1.63 -1.63 -3.86
CA SER A 157 -1.41 -2.82 -4.69
C SER A 157 -1.19 -2.52 -6.18
N GLY A 158 -1.29 -1.27 -6.61
CA GLY A 158 -1.27 -0.89 -8.02
C GLY A 158 -2.57 -1.21 -8.77
N TYR A 159 -3.56 -1.83 -8.12
CA TYR A 159 -4.83 -2.19 -8.74
C TYR A 159 -5.90 -1.14 -8.45
N GLU A 160 -5.69 0.07 -8.98
CA GLU A 160 -6.54 1.23 -8.79
C GLU A 160 -7.05 1.82 -10.11
N LYS A 161 -8.20 2.49 -10.05
CA LYS A 161 -8.72 3.28 -11.17
C LYS A 161 -8.11 4.67 -11.17
N VAL A 162 -7.73 5.16 -12.33
CA VAL A 162 -7.24 6.53 -12.56
C VAL A 162 -8.21 7.57 -11.96
N ILE A 163 -9.53 7.42 -12.20
CA ILE A 163 -10.53 8.37 -11.68
C ILE A 163 -10.55 8.42 -10.15
N SER A 164 -10.26 7.31 -9.48
CA SER A 164 -10.19 7.26 -8.01
C SER A 164 -8.89 7.87 -7.49
N LEU A 165 -7.77 7.64 -8.17
CA LEU A 165 -6.48 8.27 -7.84
C LEU A 165 -6.53 9.79 -7.94
N ARG A 166 -7.29 10.33 -8.90
CA ARG A 166 -7.49 11.79 -9.04
C ARG A 166 -8.17 12.44 -7.85
N LEU A 167 -8.91 11.69 -7.03
CA LEU A 167 -9.45 12.21 -5.76
C LEU A 167 -8.36 12.51 -4.72
N LEU A 168 -7.17 11.96 -4.91
CA LEU A 168 -6.00 12.15 -4.03
C LEU A 168 -5.01 13.19 -4.58
N GLU A 169 -5.28 13.80 -5.73
CA GLU A 169 -4.41 14.79 -6.36
C GLU A 169 -4.16 15.99 -5.43
N GLY A 170 -2.89 16.36 -5.24
CA GLY A 170 -2.48 17.40 -4.29
C GLY A 170 -2.57 17.03 -2.81
N LEU A 171 -2.99 15.79 -2.48
CA LEU A 171 -3.08 15.29 -1.12
C LEU A 171 -2.01 14.25 -0.79
N VAL A 172 -1.56 13.52 -1.79
CA VAL A 172 -0.49 12.49 -1.70
C VAL A 172 0.78 13.05 -2.33
N ASP A 173 1.89 12.86 -1.66
CA ASP A 173 3.20 13.37 -2.06
C ASP A 173 4.08 12.24 -2.64
N VAL A 174 4.05 11.06 -2.03
CA VAL A 174 4.81 9.89 -2.46
C VAL A 174 3.88 8.73 -2.81
N TRP A 175 4.02 8.20 -4.01
CA TRP A 175 3.27 7.05 -4.46
C TRP A 175 4.15 5.79 -4.36
N LEU A 176 3.63 4.77 -3.68
CA LEU A 176 4.33 3.52 -3.39
C LEU A 176 3.50 2.31 -3.87
N PRO A 177 3.22 2.22 -5.20
CA PRO A 177 2.46 1.12 -5.75
C PRO A 177 3.29 -0.15 -5.89
N ASP A 178 2.66 -1.30 -5.70
CA ASP A 178 3.18 -2.55 -6.22
C ASP A 178 2.92 -2.67 -7.73
N PHE A 179 3.86 -3.25 -8.48
CA PHE A 179 3.60 -3.82 -9.78
C PHE A 179 3.91 -5.32 -9.76
N LYS A 180 2.88 -6.12 -9.53
CA LYS A 180 3.03 -7.54 -9.17
C LYS A 180 3.24 -8.45 -10.38
N TYR A 181 2.55 -8.18 -11.48
CA TYR A 181 2.50 -9.07 -12.65
C TYR A 181 2.50 -8.30 -13.97
N MET A 182 3.30 -8.78 -14.93
CA MET A 182 3.14 -8.51 -16.36
C MET A 182 2.35 -9.63 -17.06
N ASP A 183 2.26 -10.80 -16.41
CA ASP A 183 1.57 -11.98 -16.93
C ASP A 183 0.13 -12.03 -16.39
N PRO A 184 -0.90 -11.94 -17.26
CA PRO A 184 -2.31 -12.03 -16.88
C PRO A 184 -2.72 -13.37 -16.25
N GLU A 185 -2.06 -14.47 -16.63
CA GLU A 185 -2.36 -15.80 -16.07
C GLU A 185 -1.90 -15.89 -14.62
N LEU A 186 -0.70 -15.37 -14.31
CA LEU A 186 -0.23 -15.27 -12.94
C LEU A 186 -1.12 -14.34 -12.11
N ALA A 187 -1.55 -13.22 -12.69
CA ALA A 187 -2.45 -12.27 -12.03
C ALA A 187 -3.82 -12.90 -11.73
N ALA A 188 -4.34 -13.70 -12.64
CA ALA A 188 -5.57 -14.47 -12.44
C ALA A 188 -5.40 -15.52 -11.34
N ALA A 189 -4.32 -16.32 -11.40
CA ALA A 189 -4.07 -17.41 -10.48
C ALA A 189 -3.83 -16.92 -9.04
N TYR A 190 -3.05 -15.84 -8.86
CA TYR A 190 -2.58 -15.43 -7.54
C TYR A 190 -3.33 -14.24 -6.94
N SER A 191 -4.05 -13.47 -7.75
CA SER A 191 -4.78 -12.27 -7.29
C SER A 191 -6.19 -12.14 -7.88
N HIS A 192 -6.69 -13.17 -8.56
CA HIS A 192 -8.02 -13.18 -9.18
C HIS A 192 -8.30 -11.93 -10.05
N ALA A 193 -7.28 -11.42 -10.75
CA ALA A 193 -7.32 -10.18 -11.51
C ALA A 193 -6.52 -10.31 -12.83
N PRO A 194 -7.06 -11.00 -13.85
CA PRO A 194 -6.37 -11.16 -15.13
C PRO A 194 -6.08 -9.82 -15.84
N ASP A 195 -6.84 -8.79 -15.52
CA ASP A 195 -6.69 -7.42 -16.02
C ASP A 195 -5.64 -6.58 -15.25
N TYR A 196 -5.00 -7.18 -14.23
CA TYR A 196 -4.05 -6.46 -13.36
C TYR A 196 -2.93 -5.73 -14.12
N PRO A 197 -2.24 -6.33 -15.10
CA PRO A 197 -1.13 -5.64 -15.79
C PRO A 197 -1.57 -4.33 -16.43
N GLU A 198 -2.69 -4.34 -17.14
CA GLU A 198 -3.20 -3.16 -17.84
C GLU A 198 -3.74 -2.09 -16.89
N ILE A 199 -4.33 -2.51 -15.78
CA ILE A 199 -4.80 -1.61 -14.72
C ILE A 199 -3.60 -0.96 -14.03
N ALA A 200 -2.60 -1.74 -13.63
CA ALA A 200 -1.43 -1.26 -12.92
C ALA A 200 -0.60 -0.27 -13.76
N LYS A 201 -0.41 -0.55 -15.05
CA LYS A 201 0.24 0.38 -15.98
C LYS A 201 -0.44 1.76 -15.98
N LYS A 202 -1.78 1.78 -16.10
CA LYS A 202 -2.56 3.04 -16.09
C LYS A 202 -2.52 3.75 -14.75
N ALA A 203 -2.58 2.99 -13.66
CA ALA A 203 -2.53 3.55 -12.30
C ALA A 203 -1.16 4.17 -12.02
N ILE A 204 -0.06 3.48 -12.34
CA ILE A 204 1.30 3.98 -12.17
C ILE A 204 1.55 5.22 -13.04
N ALA A 205 1.09 5.22 -14.29
CA ALA A 205 1.20 6.39 -15.16
C ALA A 205 0.51 7.63 -14.56
N GLU A 206 -0.68 7.47 -13.96
CA GLU A 206 -1.37 8.55 -13.27
C GLU A 206 -0.63 8.99 -11.98
N MET A 207 -0.06 8.05 -11.23
CA MET A 207 0.75 8.36 -10.05
C MET A 207 2.01 9.16 -10.40
N VAL A 208 2.71 8.77 -11.49
CA VAL A 208 3.87 9.50 -12.01
C VAL A 208 3.47 10.90 -12.48
N ARG A 209 2.34 11.03 -13.18
CA ARG A 209 1.82 12.35 -13.59
C ARG A 209 1.57 13.27 -12.39
N GLN A 210 1.04 12.74 -11.29
CA GLN A 210 0.72 13.52 -10.09
C GLN A 210 1.96 13.89 -9.27
N ALA A 211 2.89 12.94 -9.12
CA ALA A 211 4.11 13.16 -8.32
C ALA A 211 5.12 14.07 -9.03
N GLY A 212 5.29 13.92 -10.37
CA GLY A 212 6.41 14.52 -11.09
C GLY A 212 7.76 13.93 -10.69
N GLU A 213 8.83 14.68 -10.90
CA GLU A 213 10.20 14.25 -10.60
C GLU A 213 10.42 14.03 -9.09
N PRO A 214 11.25 13.05 -8.71
CA PRO A 214 11.56 12.78 -7.32
C PRO A 214 12.27 13.95 -6.65
N GLU A 215 11.77 14.36 -5.48
CA GLU A 215 12.42 15.35 -4.60
C GLU A 215 12.73 14.72 -3.25
N PHE A 216 13.87 15.12 -2.66
CA PHE A 216 14.32 14.63 -1.37
C PHE A 216 14.57 15.80 -0.42
N TYR A 217 14.52 15.49 0.89
CA TYR A 217 14.89 16.39 1.98
C TYR A 217 15.68 15.62 3.03
N GLU A 218 16.33 16.35 3.92
CA GLU A 218 17.06 15.76 5.03
C GLU A 218 16.14 15.55 6.23
N GLU A 219 16.20 14.35 6.81
CA GLU A 219 15.42 13.99 7.99
C GLU A 219 15.79 14.83 9.20
N THR A 220 14.82 15.37 9.93
CA THR A 220 15.06 15.92 11.27
C THR A 220 15.10 14.77 12.27
N ARG A 221 16.28 14.49 12.83
CA ARG A 221 16.41 13.53 13.94
C ARG A 221 16.08 14.21 15.26
N TRP A 222 15.50 13.44 16.17
CA TRP A 222 15.12 13.90 17.50
C TRP A 222 16.01 13.22 18.55
N GLY A 223 16.54 14.00 19.48
CA GLY A 223 17.26 13.49 20.64
C GLY A 223 16.34 12.82 21.65
N THR A 224 16.92 12.12 22.61
CA THR A 224 16.17 11.47 23.71
C THR A 224 15.49 12.47 24.66
N ASP A 225 15.90 13.74 24.60
CA ASP A 225 15.34 14.89 25.29
C ASP A 225 14.16 15.53 24.53
N GLY A 226 13.83 15.04 23.32
CA GLY A 226 12.79 15.57 22.45
C GLY A 226 13.20 16.80 21.64
N GLU A 227 14.48 17.20 21.67
CA GLU A 227 15.00 18.32 20.88
C GLU A 227 15.54 17.83 19.52
N PRO A 228 15.48 18.68 18.46
CA PRO A 228 16.03 18.33 17.16
C PRO A 228 17.56 18.25 17.21
N MET A 229 18.12 17.19 16.64
CA MET A 229 19.57 17.03 16.49
C MET A 229 20.12 17.97 15.39
N PRO A 230 21.45 18.23 15.37
CA PRO A 230 22.07 19.05 14.34
C PRO A 230 21.78 18.55 12.92
N ALA A 231 21.66 19.50 11.98
CA ALA A 231 21.53 19.21 10.55
C ALA A 231 22.71 18.35 10.05
N GLY A 232 22.45 17.50 9.04
CA GLY A 232 23.46 16.56 8.50
C GLY A 232 23.55 15.23 9.26
N SER A 233 22.75 15.03 10.31
CA SER A 233 22.71 13.78 11.06
C SER A 233 21.60 12.83 10.61
N GLY A 234 20.67 13.28 9.79
CA GLY A 234 19.49 12.54 9.35
C GLY A 234 19.69 11.76 8.05
N ALA A 235 18.74 10.88 7.75
CA ALA A 235 18.66 10.18 6.47
C ALA A 235 18.12 11.12 5.37
N LYS A 236 18.41 10.80 4.11
CA LYS A 236 17.82 11.48 2.95
C LYS A 236 16.44 10.87 2.67
N LEU A 237 15.39 11.62 2.91
CA LEU A 237 14.00 11.19 2.78
C LEU A 237 13.35 11.70 1.49
N MET A 238 12.46 10.91 0.91
CA MET A 238 11.69 11.30 -0.25
C MET A 238 10.56 12.26 0.17
N LYS A 239 10.57 13.47 -0.40
CA LYS A 239 9.53 14.48 -0.21
C LYS A 239 8.35 14.25 -1.15
N LYS A 240 8.63 13.93 -2.40
CA LYS A 240 7.64 13.52 -3.42
C LYS A 240 8.30 12.60 -4.45
N GLY A 241 7.50 11.81 -5.14
CA GLY A 241 7.97 10.91 -6.19
C GLY A 241 7.19 9.61 -6.25
N VAL A 242 7.72 8.68 -7.05
CA VAL A 242 7.14 7.34 -7.20
C VAL A 242 8.20 6.28 -6.94
N ILE A 243 7.89 5.32 -6.08
CA ILE A 243 8.68 4.10 -5.88
C ILE A 243 7.79 2.93 -6.25
N VAL A 244 8.07 2.26 -7.35
CA VAL A 244 7.31 1.06 -7.73
C VAL A 244 7.96 -0.17 -7.13
N ARG A 245 7.17 -0.90 -6.34
CA ARG A 245 7.60 -2.14 -5.68
C ARG A 245 7.32 -3.36 -6.53
N HIS A 246 8.27 -4.26 -6.61
CA HIS A 246 8.08 -5.59 -7.18
C HIS A 246 8.54 -6.67 -6.21
N LEU A 247 7.60 -7.45 -5.67
CA LEU A 247 7.91 -8.64 -4.87
C LEU A 247 8.21 -9.81 -5.82
N LEU A 248 9.45 -10.28 -5.83
CA LEU A 248 9.81 -11.50 -6.55
C LEU A 248 9.10 -12.70 -5.91
N LEU A 249 8.34 -13.43 -6.73
CA LEU A 249 7.73 -14.70 -6.33
C LEU A 249 8.63 -15.87 -6.74
N PRO A 250 8.69 -16.95 -5.92
CA PRO A 250 9.50 -18.13 -6.24
C PRO A 250 9.13 -18.73 -7.59
N GLY A 251 10.10 -18.99 -8.44
CA GLY A 251 9.91 -19.55 -9.78
C GLY A 251 9.54 -18.53 -10.87
N HIS A 252 9.23 -17.28 -10.51
CA HIS A 252 8.67 -16.30 -11.45
C HIS A 252 9.65 -15.18 -11.85
N VAL A 253 10.94 -15.49 -11.95
CA VAL A 253 12.00 -14.52 -12.38
C VAL A 253 11.69 -13.92 -13.75
N LYS A 254 11.09 -14.68 -14.69
CA LYS A 254 10.72 -14.16 -16.03
C LYS A 254 9.69 -13.03 -15.91
N ASN A 255 8.64 -13.21 -15.10
CA ASN A 255 7.65 -12.15 -14.84
C ASN A 255 8.30 -10.93 -14.18
N ALA A 256 9.17 -11.15 -13.19
CA ALA A 256 9.88 -10.06 -12.50
C ALA A 256 10.74 -9.23 -13.45
N LYS A 257 11.50 -9.88 -14.34
CA LYS A 257 12.28 -9.20 -15.38
C LYS A 257 11.40 -8.38 -16.32
N ALA A 258 10.26 -8.93 -16.74
CA ALA A 258 9.32 -8.21 -17.60
C ALA A 258 8.72 -6.97 -16.90
N VAL A 259 8.46 -7.04 -15.59
CA VAL A 259 8.01 -5.87 -14.81
C VAL A 259 9.10 -4.80 -14.76
N VAL A 260 10.33 -5.18 -14.38
CA VAL A 260 11.45 -4.22 -14.26
C VAL A 260 11.78 -3.60 -15.62
N GLN A 261 11.80 -4.41 -16.70
CA GLN A 261 12.02 -3.95 -18.06
C GLN A 261 10.97 -2.90 -18.46
N TYR A 262 9.68 -3.22 -18.31
CA TYR A 262 8.60 -2.28 -18.63
C TYR A 262 8.72 -0.96 -17.86
N LEU A 263 9.01 -1.02 -16.57
CA LEU A 263 9.16 0.18 -15.75
C LEU A 263 10.33 1.04 -16.22
N HIS A 264 11.48 0.41 -16.48
CA HIS A 264 12.68 1.12 -16.96
C HIS A 264 12.50 1.69 -18.37
N GLU A 265 11.95 0.91 -19.31
CA GLU A 265 11.69 1.37 -20.68
C GLU A 265 10.66 2.52 -20.74
N THR A 266 9.69 2.54 -19.79
CA THR A 266 8.62 3.54 -19.80
C THR A 266 9.01 4.81 -19.07
N TYR A 267 9.71 4.72 -17.93
CA TYR A 267 9.95 5.84 -17.02
C TYR A 267 11.43 6.16 -16.81
N GLY A 268 12.36 5.30 -17.29
CA GLY A 268 13.79 5.46 -17.04
C GLY A 268 14.11 5.59 -15.56
N ASN A 269 14.89 6.60 -15.21
CA ASN A 269 15.27 6.92 -13.84
C ASN A 269 14.45 8.08 -13.23
N SER A 270 13.26 8.42 -13.79
CA SER A 270 12.32 9.38 -13.17
C SER A 270 11.49 8.76 -12.03
N ILE A 271 11.57 7.45 -11.87
CA ILE A 271 10.99 6.70 -10.74
C ILE A 271 12.05 5.86 -10.05
N TYR A 272 11.72 5.37 -8.86
CA TYR A 272 12.50 4.35 -8.16
C TYR A 272 11.86 2.97 -8.32
N ILE A 273 12.66 1.92 -8.45
CA ILE A 273 12.20 0.53 -8.52
C ILE A 273 12.71 -0.22 -7.29
N SER A 274 11.78 -0.69 -6.45
CA SER A 274 12.12 -1.49 -5.27
C SER A 274 11.92 -2.97 -5.56
N MET A 275 13.02 -3.71 -5.69
CA MET A 275 13.02 -5.16 -5.91
C MET A 275 13.09 -5.90 -4.58
N MET A 276 11.97 -6.53 -4.20
CA MET A 276 11.83 -7.18 -2.89
C MET A 276 12.00 -8.70 -2.99
N ASN A 277 12.76 -9.30 -2.06
CA ASN A 277 12.91 -10.74 -1.92
C ASN A 277 12.23 -11.31 -0.64
N GLN A 278 11.48 -10.47 0.07
CA GLN A 278 10.87 -10.80 1.37
C GLN A 278 9.64 -11.70 1.28
N TYR A 279 9.52 -12.50 0.22
CA TYR A 279 8.44 -13.46 0.11
C TYR A 279 8.51 -14.51 1.23
N THR A 280 7.41 -14.63 1.98
CA THR A 280 7.25 -15.65 3.02
C THR A 280 6.11 -16.59 2.65
N PRO A 281 6.32 -17.91 2.60
CA PRO A 281 5.25 -18.87 2.37
C PRO A 281 4.18 -18.78 3.46
N MET A 282 2.91 -18.57 3.07
CA MET A 282 1.79 -18.36 4.00
C MET A 282 1.00 -19.66 4.28
N GLY A 283 1.69 -20.80 4.36
CA GLY A 283 1.09 -22.11 4.66
C GLY A 283 0.29 -22.71 3.50
N ASN A 284 -0.59 -23.67 3.78
CA ASN A 284 -1.29 -24.53 2.79
C ASN A 284 -2.38 -23.81 1.97
N ASN A 285 -2.40 -22.49 1.90
CA ASN A 285 -3.48 -21.74 1.25
C ASN A 285 -3.29 -21.53 -0.25
N CYS A 286 -2.13 -21.89 -0.80
CA CYS A 286 -1.87 -21.85 -2.23
C CYS A 286 -1.62 -23.28 -2.74
N LYS A 287 -2.35 -23.67 -3.79
CA LYS A 287 -2.18 -25.00 -4.41
C LYS A 287 -0.91 -25.08 -5.26
N ASP A 288 -0.26 -23.94 -5.53
CA ASP A 288 0.96 -23.93 -6.33
C ASP A 288 2.18 -24.30 -5.47
N PRO A 289 2.87 -25.39 -5.78
CA PRO A 289 4.05 -25.85 -5.05
C PRO A 289 5.19 -24.81 -5.06
N LEU A 290 5.28 -23.95 -6.07
CA LEU A 290 6.28 -22.91 -6.14
C LEU A 290 6.14 -21.91 -4.98
N LEU A 291 4.91 -21.58 -4.59
CA LEU A 291 4.65 -20.67 -3.49
C LEU A 291 4.82 -21.31 -2.10
N ALA A 292 5.12 -22.59 -2.02
CA ALA A 292 5.41 -23.27 -0.74
C ALA A 292 6.86 -23.06 -0.25
N ARG A 293 7.74 -22.44 -1.05
CA ARG A 293 9.14 -22.17 -0.72
C ARG A 293 9.45 -20.68 -0.75
N LYS A 294 10.56 -20.29 -0.15
CA LYS A 294 11.12 -18.93 -0.28
C LYS A 294 11.77 -18.74 -1.66
N VAL A 295 11.97 -17.47 -2.03
CA VAL A 295 12.84 -17.08 -3.14
C VAL A 295 14.25 -17.54 -2.85
N THR A 296 14.92 -18.14 -3.81
CA THR A 296 16.33 -18.52 -3.69
C THR A 296 17.24 -17.32 -3.97
N LYS A 297 18.42 -17.32 -3.37
CA LYS A 297 19.45 -16.31 -3.62
C LYS A 297 19.72 -16.14 -5.13
N ARG A 298 19.86 -17.27 -5.87
CA ARG A 298 20.09 -17.27 -7.32
C ARG A 298 18.95 -16.66 -8.11
N GLU A 299 17.69 -16.85 -7.70
CA GLU A 299 16.54 -16.21 -8.37
C GLU A 299 16.60 -14.69 -8.20
N TYR A 300 16.95 -14.22 -7.01
CA TYR A 300 17.04 -12.80 -6.72
C TYR A 300 18.24 -12.16 -7.43
N GLU A 301 19.41 -12.78 -7.39
CA GLU A 301 20.61 -12.33 -8.12
C GLU A 301 20.32 -12.18 -9.62
N ARG A 302 19.66 -13.16 -10.23
CA ARG A 302 19.27 -13.10 -11.65
C ARG A 302 18.34 -11.93 -11.98
N LEU A 303 17.53 -11.47 -11.03
CA LEU A 303 16.68 -10.28 -11.20
C LEU A 303 17.50 -9.01 -11.06
N THR A 304 18.31 -8.90 -10.01
CA THR A 304 19.11 -7.69 -9.73
C THR A 304 20.21 -7.46 -10.77
N GLU A 305 20.92 -8.51 -11.20
CA GLU A 305 21.88 -8.45 -12.29
C GLU A 305 21.23 -7.99 -13.60
N TYR A 306 20.01 -8.48 -13.88
CA TYR A 306 19.26 -8.05 -15.06
C TYR A 306 18.89 -6.56 -14.98
N ALA A 307 18.41 -6.10 -13.82
CA ALA A 307 18.05 -4.70 -13.63
C ALA A 307 19.25 -3.76 -13.84
N VAL A 308 20.40 -4.10 -13.25
CA VAL A 308 21.65 -3.36 -13.46
C VAL A 308 22.07 -3.42 -14.95
N GLY A 309 21.98 -4.59 -15.58
CA GLY A 309 22.37 -4.80 -16.98
C GLY A 309 21.56 -4.00 -17.99
N ILE A 310 20.31 -3.65 -17.69
CA ILE A 310 19.47 -2.78 -18.54
C ILE A 310 19.57 -1.29 -18.19
N GLY A 311 20.34 -0.89 -17.15
CA GLY A 311 20.62 0.49 -16.81
C GLY A 311 19.70 1.08 -15.72
N VAL A 312 19.09 0.27 -14.86
CA VAL A 312 18.34 0.79 -13.68
C VAL A 312 19.33 1.35 -12.66
N GLU A 313 19.32 2.66 -12.47
CA GLU A 313 20.17 3.38 -11.49
C GLU A 313 19.40 3.68 -10.20
N ASN A 314 18.14 4.10 -10.31
CA ASN A 314 17.27 4.40 -9.18
C ASN A 314 16.57 3.13 -8.69
N GLY A 315 17.29 2.27 -7.94
CA GLY A 315 16.78 1.00 -7.46
C GLY A 315 17.08 0.72 -6.00
N PHE A 316 16.12 0.07 -5.31
CA PHE A 316 16.34 -0.50 -3.99
C PHE A 316 16.46 -2.02 -4.12
N ILE A 317 17.55 -2.57 -3.58
CA ILE A 317 17.86 -3.99 -3.53
C ILE A 317 17.89 -4.40 -2.06
N GLN A 318 17.15 -5.45 -1.72
CA GLN A 318 17.16 -5.97 -0.35
C GLN A 318 18.34 -6.93 -0.17
N GLU A 319 19.23 -6.62 0.77
CA GLU A 319 20.35 -7.49 1.15
C GLU A 319 19.97 -8.42 2.31
N GLY A 320 20.45 -9.67 2.26
CA GLY A 320 20.38 -10.62 3.37
C GLY A 320 19.01 -11.25 3.65
N GLY A 321 18.83 -11.70 4.88
CA GLY A 321 17.66 -12.49 5.31
C GLY A 321 16.43 -11.68 5.69
N THR A 322 15.96 -10.77 4.83
CA THR A 322 14.80 -9.89 5.08
C THR A 322 13.46 -10.61 5.14
N ALA A 323 13.38 -11.85 4.66
CA ALA A 323 12.16 -12.65 4.70
C ALA A 323 11.92 -13.27 6.09
N LYS A 324 11.59 -12.45 7.10
CA LYS A 324 11.22 -12.89 8.46
C LYS A 324 9.78 -12.49 8.77
N GLU A 325 9.03 -13.37 9.43
CA GLU A 325 7.65 -13.09 9.89
C GLU A 325 7.58 -11.91 10.86
N SER A 326 8.69 -11.56 11.51
CA SER A 326 8.79 -10.43 12.44
C SER A 326 8.51 -9.05 11.82
N PHE A 327 8.50 -8.94 10.50
CA PHE A 327 8.11 -7.70 9.80
C PHE A 327 6.60 -7.52 9.67
N ILE A 328 5.79 -8.53 9.99
CA ILE A 328 4.34 -8.42 9.99
C ILE A 328 3.90 -7.87 11.35
N PRO A 329 3.26 -6.68 11.40
CA PRO A 329 2.82 -6.09 12.66
C PRO A 329 1.75 -6.92 13.35
N SER A 330 1.61 -6.78 14.67
CA SER A 330 0.45 -7.28 15.40
C SER A 330 -0.78 -6.43 15.06
N TRP A 331 -1.92 -7.08 14.80
CA TRP A 331 -3.17 -6.42 14.43
C TRP A 331 -4.07 -6.25 15.67
N ASN A 332 -3.64 -5.42 16.61
CA ASN A 332 -4.28 -5.23 17.92
C ASN A 332 -5.03 -3.90 18.06
N GLY A 333 -5.14 -3.13 16.99
CA GLY A 333 -5.76 -1.80 17.02
C GLY A 333 -4.90 -0.74 17.71
N GLU A 334 -3.59 -0.95 17.82
CA GLU A 334 -2.65 0.04 18.36
C GLU A 334 -2.75 1.35 17.61
N GLY A 335 -2.80 2.46 18.35
CA GLY A 335 -2.82 3.79 17.78
C GLY A 335 -4.14 4.20 17.09
N VAL A 336 -5.24 3.46 17.28
CA VAL A 336 -6.55 3.75 16.67
C VAL A 336 -7.60 4.11 17.71
#